data_2235c702b76a75aa205786de9d1d2b10
#
_entry.id   2235c702b76a75aa205786de9d1d2b10
#
_cell.length_a   1.000
_cell.length_b   1.000
_cell.length_c   1.000
_cell.angle_alpha   90.00
_cell.angle_beta   90.00
_cell.angle_gamma   90.00
#
_symmetry.space_group_name_H-M   'P 1'
#
loop_
_entity.id
_entity.type
_entity.pdbx_description
1 polymer ?
#
loop_
_entity_poly.entity_id
_entity_poly.type
_entity_poly.pdbx_seq_one_letter_code
_entity_poly.pdbx_strand_id
1 'polypeptide(L)'
;MTMTPNGNGYWLFTATGEVFSYGDAANFGSASSLALYGPIVGMAATPDGKGYWLVGSDGGIFTFGDATFYGSMGGQNLNASIVGMAATPDGKGYWLVGSDGGIFTFGDATFYGSMGGKIPSVPIAAIASTASGNGYYLLSPDSFNYQFKPNQGERVVSQSDAIISVAESQIGPTTAPGSFCNPYGPCEEWCSLFASWAWNKAGIPAPEYGFTGNLYDWVAQHQRDLAPSDMPAAGDFVFYGSGPGSAATSVHMGIVVQTWGNGSLLTIEGDSGPGNAGYLGVTVNGPFLASHSLEYNGDPIYGYGEPLN
;
A
#
# COMPACT_ATOMS: atom_id res chain seq x y z
N MET A 1 -4.39 17.27 10.12
CA MET A 1 -3.58 18.45 9.74
C MET A 1 -3.74 18.71 8.24
N THR A 2 -3.82 19.97 7.83
CA THR A 2 -3.73 20.36 6.40
C THR A 2 -2.91 21.65 6.27
N MET A 3 -2.24 21.84 5.13
CA MET A 3 -1.42 23.04 4.87
C MET A 3 -2.23 24.10 4.14
N THR A 4 -1.81 25.35 4.27
CA THR A 4 -2.28 26.42 3.38
C THR A 4 -1.81 26.15 1.93
N PRO A 5 -2.57 26.58 0.90
CA PRO A 5 -2.22 26.32 -0.50
C PRO A 5 -0.84 26.87 -0.92
N ASN A 6 -0.37 27.93 -0.26
CA ASN A 6 0.95 28.53 -0.50
C ASN A 6 2.10 27.86 0.30
N GLY A 7 1.76 26.92 1.23
CA GLY A 7 2.71 26.19 2.05
C GLY A 7 3.31 26.96 3.24
N ASN A 8 2.87 28.21 3.50
CA ASN A 8 3.45 29.06 4.56
C ASN A 8 2.74 28.95 5.91
N GLY A 9 1.67 28.14 5.98
CA GLY A 9 0.91 27.88 7.20
C GLY A 9 0.24 26.52 7.17
N TYR A 10 -0.37 26.16 8.29
CA TYR A 10 -1.12 24.92 8.42
C TYR A 10 -2.15 25.00 9.54
N TRP A 11 -3.16 24.12 9.45
CA TRP A 11 -4.14 23.90 10.51
C TRP A 11 -3.95 22.53 11.14
N LEU A 12 -4.06 22.48 12.45
CA LEU A 12 -4.21 21.25 13.23
C LEU A 12 -5.65 21.17 13.73
N PHE A 13 -6.17 19.97 13.83
CA PHE A 13 -7.46 19.71 14.46
C PHE A 13 -7.35 18.62 15.53
N THR A 14 -8.26 18.66 16.51
CA THR A 14 -8.43 17.60 17.50
C THR A 14 -9.63 16.72 17.16
N ALA A 15 -9.70 15.54 17.77
CA ALA A 15 -10.85 14.66 17.67
C ALA A 15 -12.18 15.31 18.16
N THR A 16 -12.08 16.32 19.03
CA THR A 16 -13.21 17.12 19.55
C THR A 16 -13.57 18.29 18.63
N GLY A 17 -12.90 18.42 17.49
CA GLY A 17 -13.20 19.43 16.47
C GLY A 17 -12.60 20.82 16.75
N GLU A 18 -11.69 20.95 17.70
CA GLU A 18 -10.95 22.19 17.91
C GLU A 18 -9.92 22.39 16.79
N VAL A 19 -9.73 23.62 16.30
CA VAL A 19 -8.81 23.95 15.23
C VAL A 19 -7.80 24.99 15.69
N PHE A 20 -6.53 24.72 15.42
CA PHE A 20 -5.38 25.58 15.68
C PHE A 20 -4.73 26.00 14.36
N SER A 21 -4.45 27.29 14.21
CA SER A 21 -3.83 27.87 13.03
C SER A 21 -2.39 28.28 13.32
N TYR A 22 -1.48 27.99 12.38
CA TYR A 22 -0.06 28.30 12.47
C TYR A 22 0.46 28.92 11.16
N GLY A 23 1.48 29.75 11.25
CA GLY A 23 2.02 30.50 10.10
C GLY A 23 1.01 31.53 9.60
N ASP A 24 0.75 31.56 8.31
CA ASP A 24 -0.21 32.44 7.69
C ASP A 24 -1.64 31.90 7.61
N ALA A 25 -1.89 30.72 8.20
CA ALA A 25 -3.20 30.09 8.22
C ALA A 25 -4.21 30.89 9.06
N ALA A 26 -5.26 31.39 8.42
CA ALA A 26 -6.33 32.11 9.12
C ALA A 26 -7.26 31.14 9.87
N ASN A 27 -7.76 31.54 11.02
CA ASN A 27 -8.73 30.75 11.76
C ASN A 27 -10.14 31.11 11.31
N PHE A 28 -10.90 30.16 10.78
CA PHE A 28 -12.26 30.33 10.31
C PHE A 28 -13.32 29.73 11.28
N GLY A 29 -12.89 29.18 12.40
CA GLY A 29 -13.76 28.57 13.40
C GLY A 29 -13.43 27.11 13.71
N SER A 30 -14.22 26.49 14.57
CA SER A 30 -14.02 25.10 14.99
C SER A 30 -15.36 24.41 15.31
N ALA A 31 -15.38 23.10 15.28
CA ALA A 31 -16.54 22.29 15.62
C ALA A 31 -16.63 21.95 17.13
N SER A 32 -15.75 22.48 17.98
CA SER A 32 -15.64 22.12 19.39
C SER A 32 -16.87 22.47 20.24
N SER A 33 -17.70 23.42 19.77
CA SER A 33 -18.96 23.78 20.41
C SER A 33 -20.18 23.01 19.88
N LEU A 34 -20.00 22.17 18.87
CA LEU A 34 -21.06 21.42 18.23
C LEU A 34 -21.21 20.03 18.88
N ALA A 35 -22.43 19.49 18.83
CA ALA A 35 -22.67 18.09 19.20
C ALA A 35 -22.16 17.19 18.09
N LEU A 36 -21.01 16.54 18.29
CA LEU A 36 -20.45 15.58 17.36
C LEU A 36 -20.99 14.17 17.62
N TYR A 37 -21.44 13.48 16.57
CA TYR A 37 -21.83 12.06 16.65
C TYR A 37 -20.64 11.10 16.59
N GLY A 38 -19.49 11.58 16.06
CA GLY A 38 -18.23 10.86 16.03
C GLY A 38 -17.05 11.84 16.10
N PRO A 39 -15.85 11.36 16.48
CA PRO A 39 -14.66 12.21 16.53
C PRO A 39 -14.33 12.76 15.13
N ILE A 40 -13.76 13.97 15.06
CA ILE A 40 -13.17 14.50 13.82
C ILE A 40 -11.94 13.70 13.49
N VAL A 41 -11.86 13.21 12.22
CA VAL A 41 -10.81 12.31 11.72
C VAL A 41 -10.09 12.88 10.51
N GLY A 42 -10.62 13.93 9.87
CA GLY A 42 -10.01 14.52 8.68
C GLY A 42 -10.31 15.99 8.50
N MET A 43 -9.46 16.64 7.70
CA MET A 43 -9.55 18.05 7.34
C MET A 43 -9.02 18.26 5.92
N ALA A 44 -9.69 19.12 5.15
CA ALA A 44 -9.21 19.59 3.85
C ALA A 44 -9.40 21.11 3.74
N ALA A 45 -8.40 21.81 3.19
CA ALA A 45 -8.48 23.25 2.92
C ALA A 45 -9.18 23.53 1.59
N THR A 46 -9.82 24.71 1.47
CA THR A 46 -10.25 25.24 0.16
C THR A 46 -9.02 25.63 -0.68
N PRO A 47 -9.09 25.54 -2.02
CA PRO A 47 -7.94 25.81 -2.89
C PRO A 47 -7.36 27.22 -2.77
N ASP A 48 -8.16 28.20 -2.36
CA ASP A 48 -7.74 29.59 -2.14
C ASP A 48 -7.31 29.87 -0.67
N GLY A 49 -7.43 28.85 0.20
CA GLY A 49 -7.03 28.95 1.61
C GLY A 49 -7.93 29.81 2.48
N LYS A 50 -9.18 30.12 2.04
CA LYS A 50 -10.11 30.95 2.81
C LYS A 50 -11.17 30.16 3.57
N GLY A 51 -11.01 28.83 3.60
CA GLY A 51 -11.88 27.94 4.35
C GLY A 51 -11.32 26.53 4.47
N TYR A 52 -12.05 25.69 5.18
CA TYR A 52 -11.75 24.28 5.30
C TYR A 52 -13.00 23.46 5.67
N TRP A 53 -12.94 22.20 5.35
CA TRP A 53 -13.88 21.16 5.79
C TRP A 53 -13.26 20.35 6.91
N LEU A 54 -14.08 19.96 7.89
CA LEU A 54 -13.79 18.89 8.85
C LEU A 54 -14.72 17.72 8.58
N VAL A 55 -14.24 16.50 8.74
CA VAL A 55 -15.05 15.28 8.64
C VAL A 55 -15.01 14.49 9.93
N GLY A 56 -16.19 14.08 10.40
CA GLY A 56 -16.36 13.14 11.50
C GLY A 56 -16.22 11.69 11.07
N SER A 57 -15.90 10.80 12.01
CA SER A 57 -15.83 9.36 11.75
C SER A 57 -17.17 8.73 11.33
N ASP A 58 -18.29 9.41 11.62
CA ASP A 58 -19.63 9.10 11.16
C ASP A 58 -19.94 9.63 9.75
N GLY A 59 -18.96 10.31 9.12
CA GLY A 59 -19.07 10.94 7.82
C GLY A 59 -19.80 12.29 7.83
N GLY A 60 -20.09 12.87 8.99
CA GLY A 60 -20.60 14.24 9.15
C GLY A 60 -19.57 15.25 8.64
N ILE A 61 -20.02 16.28 7.90
CA ILE A 61 -19.17 17.35 7.36
C ILE A 61 -19.48 18.67 8.04
N PHE A 62 -18.46 19.39 8.43
CA PHE A 62 -18.52 20.72 9.00
C PHE A 62 -17.71 21.68 8.14
N THR A 63 -18.30 22.83 7.77
CA THR A 63 -17.72 23.81 6.84
C THR A 63 -17.36 25.10 7.57
N PHE A 64 -16.21 25.66 7.28
CA PHE A 64 -15.71 26.89 7.89
C PHE A 64 -15.12 27.82 6.82
N GLY A 65 -15.27 29.14 7.02
CA GLY A 65 -14.86 30.12 6.02
C GLY A 65 -15.74 30.05 4.78
N ASP A 66 -15.13 29.99 3.61
CA ASP A 66 -15.83 29.90 2.32
C ASP A 66 -16.07 28.45 1.83
N ALA A 67 -15.74 27.46 2.66
CA ALA A 67 -15.93 26.05 2.33
C ALA A 67 -17.42 25.73 2.11
N THR A 68 -17.76 25.32 0.88
CA THR A 68 -19.13 24.97 0.50
C THR A 68 -19.49 23.55 0.92
N PHE A 69 -20.69 23.36 1.45
CA PHE A 69 -21.22 22.03 1.76
C PHE A 69 -21.76 21.34 0.51
N TYR A 70 -21.25 20.18 0.16
CA TYR A 70 -21.67 19.37 -0.99
C TYR A 70 -22.42 18.11 -0.61
N GLY A 71 -22.53 17.79 0.68
CA GLY A 71 -23.21 16.61 1.21
C GLY A 71 -22.38 15.89 2.29
N SER A 72 -22.96 14.88 2.92
CA SER A 72 -22.30 14.13 3.98
C SER A 72 -22.87 12.70 4.08
N MET A 73 -22.13 11.84 4.80
CA MET A 73 -22.62 10.53 5.24
C MET A 73 -23.19 10.56 6.66
N GLY A 74 -23.17 11.71 7.33
CA GLY A 74 -23.74 11.86 8.68
C GLY A 74 -25.17 11.34 8.78
N GLY A 75 -25.43 10.46 9.76
CA GLY A 75 -26.72 9.82 9.95
C GLY A 75 -27.03 8.63 9.03
N GLN A 76 -26.09 8.24 8.16
CA GLN A 76 -26.19 7.05 7.33
C GLN A 76 -25.51 5.85 8.00
N ASN A 77 -25.99 4.64 7.71
CA ASN A 77 -25.32 3.42 8.16
C ASN A 77 -24.09 3.17 7.27
N LEU A 78 -22.91 3.26 7.86
CA LEU A 78 -21.64 2.95 7.22
C LEU A 78 -21.21 1.53 7.56
N ASN A 79 -20.65 0.80 6.58
CA ASN A 79 -20.02 -0.50 6.84
C ASN A 79 -18.71 -0.36 7.64
N ALA A 80 -18.02 0.77 7.47
CA ALA A 80 -16.80 1.10 8.19
C ALA A 80 -16.74 2.61 8.46
N SER A 81 -16.11 3.01 9.56
CA SER A 81 -15.97 4.42 9.93
C SER A 81 -15.15 5.18 8.89
N ILE A 82 -15.52 6.44 8.63
CA ILE A 82 -14.70 7.37 7.85
C ILE A 82 -13.39 7.62 8.60
N VAL A 83 -12.29 7.67 7.85
CA VAL A 83 -10.93 7.88 8.37
C VAL A 83 -10.23 9.08 7.74
N GLY A 84 -10.80 9.66 6.67
CA GLY A 84 -10.20 10.83 6.03
C GLY A 84 -11.05 11.41 4.93
N MET A 85 -10.60 12.57 4.43
CA MET A 85 -11.17 13.27 3.29
C MET A 85 -10.10 13.93 2.43
N ALA A 86 -10.40 14.16 1.15
CA ALA A 86 -9.62 14.98 0.25
C ALA A 86 -10.55 15.86 -0.60
N ALA A 87 -10.20 17.14 -0.78
CA ALA A 87 -10.94 18.05 -1.66
C ALA A 87 -10.51 17.86 -3.13
N THR A 88 -11.44 18.18 -4.06
CA THR A 88 -11.08 18.36 -5.47
C THR A 88 -10.18 19.58 -5.63
N PRO A 89 -9.26 19.63 -6.61
CA PRO A 89 -8.33 20.75 -6.79
C PRO A 89 -9.01 22.10 -7.05
N ASP A 90 -10.22 22.10 -7.58
CA ASP A 90 -11.01 23.31 -7.79
C ASP A 90 -11.95 23.66 -6.63
N GLY A 91 -11.97 22.81 -5.58
CA GLY A 91 -12.76 23.01 -4.36
C GLY A 91 -14.26 22.87 -4.52
N LYS A 92 -14.74 22.26 -5.63
CA LYS A 92 -16.18 22.07 -5.86
C LYS A 92 -16.72 20.70 -5.44
N GLY A 93 -15.88 19.92 -4.78
CA GLY A 93 -16.27 18.62 -4.25
C GLY A 93 -15.19 18.05 -3.31
N TYR A 94 -15.49 16.87 -2.79
CA TYR A 94 -14.57 16.11 -1.95
C TYR A 94 -14.92 14.63 -1.94
N TRP A 95 -13.91 13.83 -1.64
CA TRP A 95 -14.01 12.40 -1.37
C TRP A 95 -13.90 12.15 0.14
N LEU A 96 -14.70 11.21 0.64
CA LEU A 96 -14.50 10.61 1.96
C LEU A 96 -14.06 9.16 1.79
N VAL A 97 -13.21 8.68 2.68
CA VAL A 97 -12.75 7.28 2.68
C VAL A 97 -13.10 6.59 3.99
N GLY A 98 -13.68 5.40 3.89
CA GLY A 98 -13.86 4.48 5.01
C GLY A 98 -12.59 3.69 5.31
N SER A 99 -12.47 3.15 6.53
CA SER A 99 -11.33 2.29 6.92
C SER A 99 -11.29 0.98 6.11
N ASP A 100 -12.40 0.57 5.49
CA ASP A 100 -12.50 -0.54 4.54
C ASP A 100 -12.10 -0.17 3.10
N GLY A 101 -11.68 1.09 2.89
CA GLY A 101 -11.37 1.65 1.58
C GLY A 101 -12.57 1.98 0.71
N GLY A 102 -13.79 1.97 1.27
CA GLY A 102 -15.00 2.50 0.63
C GLY A 102 -14.87 4.00 0.36
N ILE A 103 -15.28 4.46 -0.82
CA ILE A 103 -15.21 5.86 -1.24
C ILE A 103 -16.61 6.44 -1.40
N PHE A 104 -16.81 7.64 -0.87
CA PHE A 104 -18.01 8.45 -1.03
C PHE A 104 -17.65 9.77 -1.70
N THR A 105 -18.41 10.16 -2.72
CA THR A 105 -18.12 11.34 -3.56
C THR A 105 -19.20 12.40 -3.38
N PHE A 106 -18.80 13.65 -3.26
CA PHE A 106 -19.71 14.78 -3.10
C PHE A 106 -19.30 15.96 -4.01
N GLY A 107 -20.29 16.72 -4.47
CA GLY A 107 -20.06 17.81 -5.43
C GLY A 107 -19.64 17.26 -6.79
N ASP A 108 -18.57 17.80 -7.36
CA ASP A 108 -17.99 17.36 -8.63
C ASP A 108 -16.94 16.26 -8.49
N ALA A 109 -16.72 15.77 -7.27
CA ALA A 109 -15.75 14.69 -7.02
C ALA A 109 -16.13 13.41 -7.77
N THR A 110 -15.33 13.05 -8.78
CA THR A 110 -15.59 11.87 -9.61
C THR A 110 -15.14 10.60 -8.88
N PHE A 111 -15.95 9.52 -8.98
CA PHE A 111 -15.58 8.21 -8.47
C PHE A 111 -14.61 7.51 -9.43
N TYR A 112 -13.43 7.12 -8.91
CA TYR A 112 -12.39 6.44 -9.69
C TYR A 112 -12.22 4.97 -9.28
N GLY A 113 -13.00 4.49 -8.31
CA GLY A 113 -12.94 3.13 -7.77
C GLY A 113 -12.81 3.12 -6.25
N SER A 114 -12.90 1.95 -5.63
CA SER A 114 -12.77 1.78 -4.18
C SER A 114 -12.27 0.38 -3.80
N MET A 115 -11.80 0.24 -2.55
CA MET A 115 -11.52 -1.05 -1.93
C MET A 115 -12.76 -1.63 -1.22
N GLY A 116 -13.86 -0.87 -1.14
CA GLY A 116 -15.08 -1.29 -0.47
C GLY A 116 -15.59 -2.65 -0.94
N GLY A 117 -15.89 -3.56 0.00
CA GLY A 117 -16.27 -4.94 -0.29
C GLY A 117 -15.09 -5.91 -0.52
N LYS A 118 -13.87 -5.41 -0.55
CA LYS A 118 -12.62 -6.19 -0.48
C LYS A 118 -11.99 -5.80 0.85
N ILE A 119 -11.90 -6.71 1.80
CA ILE A 119 -11.29 -6.40 3.11
C ILE A 119 -9.80 -6.18 2.87
N PRO A 120 -9.26 -4.94 2.98
CA PRO A 120 -7.82 -4.76 2.96
C PRO A 120 -7.22 -5.49 4.18
N SER A 121 -6.07 -6.12 4.02
CA SER A 121 -5.37 -6.82 5.10
C SER A 121 -5.04 -5.87 6.26
N VAL A 122 -4.85 -4.58 5.95
CA VAL A 122 -4.66 -3.48 6.89
C VAL A 122 -5.65 -2.37 6.56
N PRO A 123 -6.38 -1.81 7.56
CA PRO A 123 -7.34 -0.75 7.32
C PRO A 123 -6.73 0.47 6.64
N ILE A 124 -7.48 1.11 5.74
CA ILE A 124 -7.09 2.40 5.17
C ILE A 124 -7.04 3.47 6.29
N ALA A 125 -6.03 4.32 6.24
CA ALA A 125 -5.79 5.38 7.22
C ALA A 125 -5.99 6.80 6.67
N ALA A 126 -5.85 7.00 5.35
CA ALA A 126 -5.97 8.33 4.74
C ALA A 126 -6.31 8.27 3.25
N ILE A 127 -6.69 9.41 2.70
CA ILE A 127 -6.88 9.67 1.27
C ILE A 127 -6.16 10.95 0.88
N ALA A 128 -5.57 10.99 -0.31
CA ALA A 128 -5.02 12.19 -0.92
C ALA A 128 -5.44 12.30 -2.38
N SER A 129 -5.86 13.48 -2.84
CA SER A 129 -6.13 13.70 -4.26
C SER A 129 -4.84 13.74 -5.08
N THR A 130 -4.90 13.33 -6.35
CA THR A 130 -3.83 13.64 -7.29
C THR A 130 -3.79 15.14 -7.58
N ALA A 131 -2.62 15.70 -7.92
CA ALA A 131 -2.47 17.13 -8.21
C ALA A 131 -3.37 17.61 -9.36
N SER A 132 -3.70 16.73 -10.31
CA SER A 132 -4.59 17.03 -11.43
C SER A 132 -6.08 16.86 -11.11
N GLY A 133 -6.43 16.33 -9.94
CA GLY A 133 -7.81 15.96 -9.60
C GLY A 133 -8.37 14.73 -10.33
N ASN A 134 -7.55 14.11 -11.18
CA ASN A 134 -7.96 12.96 -11.98
C ASN A 134 -7.70 11.64 -11.24
N GLY A 135 -7.98 11.60 -9.93
CA GLY A 135 -7.79 10.40 -9.12
C GLY A 135 -7.45 10.72 -7.68
N TYR A 136 -7.23 9.67 -6.92
CA TYR A 136 -6.82 9.73 -5.52
C TYR A 136 -5.94 8.53 -5.14
N TYR A 137 -5.20 8.71 -4.06
CA TYR A 137 -4.45 7.65 -3.37
C TYR A 137 -5.16 7.32 -2.07
N LEU A 138 -5.29 6.04 -1.76
CA LEU A 138 -5.62 5.55 -0.42
C LEU A 138 -4.35 5.06 0.24
N LEU A 139 -4.16 5.42 1.50
CA LEU A 139 -2.96 5.12 2.26
C LEU A 139 -3.32 4.22 3.43
N SER A 140 -2.57 3.14 3.62
CA SER A 140 -2.66 2.29 4.80
C SER A 140 -1.44 2.50 5.72
N PRO A 141 -1.53 2.17 7.03
CA PRO A 141 -0.44 2.37 7.99
C PRO A 141 0.84 1.58 7.68
N ASP A 142 0.72 0.49 6.92
CA ASP A 142 1.82 -0.36 6.46
C ASP A 142 2.52 0.17 5.19
N SER A 143 2.24 1.45 4.84
CA SER A 143 2.82 2.15 3.70
C SER A 143 2.32 1.72 2.32
N PHE A 144 1.28 0.90 2.22
CA PHE A 144 0.65 0.62 0.94
C PHE A 144 -0.15 1.83 0.44
N ASN A 145 0.07 2.16 -0.85
CA ASN A 145 -0.60 3.24 -1.54
C ASN A 145 -1.44 2.66 -2.69
N TYR A 146 -2.76 2.78 -2.59
CA TYR A 146 -3.67 2.40 -3.67
C TYR A 146 -4.00 3.63 -4.51
N GLN A 147 -3.66 3.61 -5.80
CA GLN A 147 -3.96 4.72 -6.72
C GLN A 147 -5.19 4.42 -7.58
N PHE A 148 -6.10 5.38 -7.67
CA PHE A 148 -7.29 5.32 -8.52
C PHE A 148 -7.29 6.49 -9.50
N LYS A 149 -7.46 6.22 -10.81
CA LYS A 149 -7.41 7.20 -11.92
C LYS A 149 -8.55 6.99 -12.92
N PRO A 150 -8.86 8.00 -13.79
CA PRO A 150 -9.85 7.87 -14.87
C PRO A 150 -9.47 6.78 -15.86
N ASN A 151 -10.49 6.14 -16.45
CA ASN A 151 -10.38 5.07 -17.45
C ASN A 151 -9.71 3.77 -16.94
N GLN A 152 -9.59 3.64 -15.65
CA GLN A 152 -9.32 2.38 -14.97
C GLN A 152 -10.61 1.92 -14.28
N GLY A 153 -11.67 1.78 -15.06
CA GLY A 153 -12.85 1.02 -14.67
C GLY A 153 -12.42 -0.43 -14.51
N GLU A 154 -12.38 -0.91 -13.28
CA GLU A 154 -11.59 -2.01 -12.76
C GLU A 154 -10.10 -1.64 -12.77
N ARG A 155 -9.52 -1.58 -11.55
CA ARG A 155 -8.10 -1.58 -11.31
C ARG A 155 -7.36 -2.23 -12.50
N VAL A 156 -6.68 -1.47 -13.34
CA VAL A 156 -5.45 -1.99 -13.90
C VAL A 156 -4.55 -2.07 -12.68
N VAL A 157 -4.65 -3.19 -12.00
CA VAL A 157 -3.64 -3.66 -11.09
C VAL A 157 -2.40 -3.61 -11.96
N SER A 158 -1.43 -2.73 -11.65
CA SER A 158 -0.15 -2.87 -12.31
C SER A 158 0.23 -4.33 -12.14
N GLN A 159 0.93 -4.91 -13.07
CA GLN A 159 1.37 -6.30 -12.94
C GLN A 159 2.03 -6.51 -11.57
N SER A 160 2.79 -5.50 -11.10
CA SER A 160 3.36 -5.42 -9.77
C SER A 160 2.33 -5.50 -8.64
N ASP A 161 1.26 -4.71 -8.70
CA ASP A 161 0.21 -4.76 -7.69
C ASP A 161 -0.54 -6.10 -7.68
N ALA A 162 -0.70 -6.74 -8.85
CA ALA A 162 -1.31 -8.06 -8.93
C ALA A 162 -0.43 -9.10 -8.23
N ILE A 163 0.87 -9.08 -8.49
CA ILE A 163 1.86 -9.96 -7.85
C ILE A 163 1.82 -9.77 -6.33
N ILE A 164 1.93 -8.52 -5.87
CA ILE A 164 1.94 -8.18 -4.45
C ILE A 164 0.65 -8.62 -3.77
N SER A 165 -0.51 -8.27 -4.34
CA SER A 165 -1.81 -8.64 -3.78
C SER A 165 -2.00 -10.16 -3.65
N VAL A 166 -1.49 -10.93 -4.63
CA VAL A 166 -1.49 -12.39 -4.57
C VAL A 166 -0.57 -12.88 -3.47
N ALA A 167 0.65 -12.35 -3.38
CA ALA A 167 1.63 -12.75 -2.37
C ALA A 167 1.15 -12.42 -0.95
N GLU A 168 0.62 -11.22 -0.73
CA GLU A 168 0.05 -10.77 0.55
C GLU A 168 -1.11 -11.65 1.04
N SER A 169 -1.94 -12.14 0.13
CA SER A 169 -3.07 -13.01 0.47
C SER A 169 -2.64 -14.33 1.13
N GLN A 170 -1.35 -14.66 1.07
CA GLN A 170 -0.77 -15.90 1.58
C GLN A 170 0.01 -15.70 2.88
N ILE A 171 0.17 -14.48 3.38
CA ILE A 171 0.94 -14.20 4.60
C ILE A 171 0.39 -15.01 5.78
N GLY A 172 1.25 -15.75 6.44
CA GLY A 172 0.93 -16.58 7.59
C GLY A 172 1.57 -17.97 7.59
N PRO A 173 1.31 -18.79 8.61
CA PRO A 173 1.81 -20.14 8.67
C PRO A 173 1.18 -21.00 7.56
N THR A 174 2.03 -21.68 6.78
CA THR A 174 1.61 -22.47 5.61
C THR A 174 1.84 -23.95 5.81
N THR A 175 2.90 -24.35 6.54
CA THR A 175 3.25 -25.74 6.77
C THR A 175 3.04 -26.15 8.22
N ALA A 176 2.79 -27.44 8.45
CA ALA A 176 2.83 -28.01 9.79
C ALA A 176 4.29 -28.01 10.32
N PRO A 177 4.52 -27.94 11.64
CA PRO A 177 5.84 -27.99 12.22
C PRO A 177 6.68 -29.18 11.71
N GLY A 178 7.87 -28.88 11.19
CA GLY A 178 8.79 -29.88 10.65
C GLY A 178 8.43 -30.47 9.29
N SER A 179 7.46 -29.88 8.59
CA SER A 179 7.01 -30.28 7.25
C SER A 179 7.38 -29.23 6.21
N PHE A 180 7.84 -29.67 5.04
CA PHE A 180 8.01 -28.83 3.84
C PHE A 180 6.83 -28.94 2.87
N CYS A 181 5.76 -29.69 3.23
CA CYS A 181 4.59 -29.81 2.37
C CYS A 181 3.77 -28.52 2.37
N ASN A 182 3.66 -27.92 1.21
CA ASN A 182 3.12 -26.57 0.97
C ASN A 182 2.08 -26.61 -0.18
N PRO A 183 1.25 -25.58 -0.33
CA PRO A 183 0.23 -25.54 -1.39
C PRO A 183 0.77 -25.09 -2.76
N TYR A 184 2.05 -24.72 -2.88
CA TYR A 184 2.63 -24.12 -4.08
C TYR A 184 3.37 -25.13 -4.96
N GLY A 185 3.63 -26.36 -4.47
CA GLY A 185 4.34 -27.37 -5.21
C GLY A 185 4.65 -28.63 -4.40
N PRO A 186 5.70 -29.38 -4.76
CA PRO A 186 6.16 -30.56 -4.02
C PRO A 186 6.52 -30.28 -2.57
N CYS A 187 6.60 -31.35 -1.75
CA CYS A 187 7.06 -31.26 -0.35
C CYS A 187 8.60 -31.11 -0.29
N GLU A 188 9.09 -29.93 -0.59
CA GLU A 188 10.50 -29.54 -0.61
C GLU A 188 10.66 -28.09 -0.18
N GLU A 189 11.87 -27.52 -0.16
CA GLU A 189 12.08 -26.09 0.03
C GLU A 189 11.30 -25.33 -1.05
N TRP A 190 10.51 -24.32 -0.65
CA TRP A 190 9.45 -23.80 -1.49
C TRP A 190 9.44 -22.27 -1.67
N CYS A 191 10.51 -21.58 -1.35
CA CYS A 191 10.63 -20.14 -1.59
C CYS A 191 10.43 -19.77 -3.07
N SER A 192 11.08 -20.51 -3.99
CA SER A 192 10.93 -20.32 -5.43
C SER A 192 9.59 -20.81 -5.97
N LEU A 193 9.02 -21.86 -5.41
CA LEU A 193 7.70 -22.34 -5.77
C LEU A 193 6.62 -21.31 -5.42
N PHE A 194 6.70 -20.71 -4.23
CA PHE A 194 5.80 -19.62 -3.82
C PHE A 194 5.92 -18.40 -4.74
N ALA A 195 7.15 -17.94 -5.03
CA ALA A 195 7.38 -16.78 -5.86
C ALA A 195 6.86 -16.99 -7.29
N SER A 196 7.15 -18.15 -7.90
CA SER A 196 6.64 -18.54 -9.22
C SER A 196 5.11 -18.65 -9.22
N TRP A 197 4.53 -19.24 -8.17
CA TRP A 197 3.09 -19.34 -8.02
C TRP A 197 2.44 -17.96 -7.97
N ALA A 198 3.02 -16.99 -7.24
CA ALA A 198 2.50 -15.63 -7.16
C ALA A 198 2.52 -14.93 -8.52
N TRP A 199 3.61 -15.05 -9.29
CA TRP A 199 3.67 -14.53 -10.67
C TRP A 199 2.64 -15.21 -11.58
N ASN A 200 2.52 -16.55 -11.54
CA ASN A 200 1.53 -17.28 -12.34
C ASN A 200 0.10 -16.84 -12.03
N LYS A 201 -0.23 -16.63 -10.75
CA LYS A 201 -1.55 -16.12 -10.33
C LYS A 201 -1.80 -14.69 -10.76
N ALA A 202 -0.75 -13.89 -10.91
CA ALA A 202 -0.81 -12.53 -11.44
C ALA A 202 -0.83 -12.48 -12.99
N GLY A 203 -0.81 -13.64 -13.66
CA GLY A 203 -0.85 -13.74 -15.12
C GLY A 203 0.50 -13.72 -15.82
N ILE A 204 1.61 -13.83 -15.07
CA ILE A 204 2.97 -13.89 -15.62
C ILE A 204 3.45 -15.34 -15.59
N PRO A 205 3.61 -15.99 -16.75
CA PRO A 205 4.10 -17.36 -16.78
C PRO A 205 5.49 -17.49 -16.17
N ALA A 206 5.61 -18.26 -15.10
CA ALA A 206 6.88 -18.62 -14.49
C ALA A 206 6.92 -20.12 -14.20
N PRO A 207 8.06 -20.80 -14.44
CA PRO A 207 8.17 -22.23 -14.19
C PRO A 207 8.21 -22.52 -12.68
N GLU A 208 7.65 -23.66 -12.29
CA GLU A 208 7.67 -24.16 -10.92
C GLU A 208 8.98 -24.93 -10.69
N TYR A 209 10.04 -24.20 -10.33
CA TYR A 209 11.32 -24.80 -9.95
C TYR A 209 11.46 -24.79 -8.43
N GLY A 210 11.79 -25.94 -7.83
CA GLY A 210 12.13 -26.03 -6.42
C GLY A 210 13.50 -25.44 -6.09
N PHE A 211 14.38 -25.28 -7.09
CA PHE A 211 15.70 -24.68 -6.89
C PHE A 211 15.75 -23.24 -7.42
N THR A 212 16.06 -22.30 -6.55
CA THR A 212 16.08 -20.85 -6.78
C THR A 212 17.02 -20.43 -7.92
N GLY A 213 18.18 -21.09 -8.05
CA GLY A 213 19.14 -20.82 -9.13
C GLY A 213 18.59 -21.13 -10.52
N ASN A 214 17.79 -22.19 -10.66
CA ASN A 214 17.14 -22.51 -11.93
C ASN A 214 16.12 -21.44 -12.33
N LEU A 215 15.43 -20.87 -11.35
CA LEU A 215 14.49 -19.78 -11.60
C LEU A 215 15.22 -18.51 -12.01
N TYR A 216 16.36 -18.20 -11.39
CA TYR A 216 17.21 -17.08 -11.80
C TYR A 216 17.70 -17.23 -13.24
N ASP A 217 18.21 -18.41 -13.61
CA ASP A 217 18.67 -18.69 -14.98
C ASP A 217 17.51 -18.57 -16.00
N TRP A 218 16.32 -18.97 -15.62
CA TRP A 218 15.12 -18.79 -16.45
C TRP A 218 14.77 -17.31 -16.60
N VAL A 219 14.80 -16.52 -15.51
CA VAL A 219 14.59 -15.06 -15.55
C VAL A 219 15.56 -14.40 -16.51
N ALA A 220 16.84 -14.71 -16.41
CA ALA A 220 17.87 -14.15 -17.29
C ALA A 220 17.67 -14.47 -18.77
N GLN A 221 16.94 -15.54 -19.10
CA GLN A 221 16.67 -15.96 -20.48
C GLN A 221 15.32 -15.46 -21.01
N HIS A 222 14.30 -15.24 -20.15
CA HIS A 222 12.91 -15.04 -20.58
C HIS A 222 12.29 -13.76 -20.02
N GLN A 223 12.92 -13.16 -19.04
CA GLN A 223 12.48 -11.95 -18.37
C GLN A 223 13.65 -10.95 -18.37
N ARG A 224 13.60 -9.94 -17.52
CA ARG A 224 14.72 -9.01 -17.35
C ARG A 224 15.43 -9.28 -16.04
N ASP A 225 16.67 -9.72 -16.11
CA ASP A 225 17.56 -9.79 -14.95
C ASP A 225 18.16 -8.41 -14.64
N LEU A 226 18.24 -8.10 -13.35
CA LEU A 226 18.81 -6.87 -12.84
C LEU A 226 20.00 -7.22 -11.93
N ALA A 227 21.05 -6.42 -12.02
CA ALA A 227 22.22 -6.58 -11.16
C ALA A 227 21.90 -6.23 -9.70
N PRO A 228 22.67 -6.71 -8.72
CA PRO A 228 22.50 -6.35 -7.31
C PRO A 228 22.61 -4.85 -7.02
N SER A 229 23.28 -4.10 -7.90
CA SER A 229 23.41 -2.64 -7.82
C SER A 229 22.22 -1.87 -8.37
N ASP A 230 21.33 -2.54 -9.08
CA ASP A 230 20.15 -1.92 -9.67
C ASP A 230 19.07 -1.74 -8.60
N MET A 231 18.13 -0.84 -8.87
CA MET A 231 17.00 -0.58 -7.99
C MET A 231 15.83 -1.44 -8.47
N PRO A 232 15.43 -2.49 -7.75
CA PRO A 232 14.29 -3.30 -8.17
C PRO A 232 12.98 -2.54 -7.96
N ALA A 233 11.99 -2.87 -8.77
CA ALA A 233 10.63 -2.39 -8.62
C ALA A 233 9.79 -3.33 -7.75
N ALA A 234 8.65 -2.85 -7.30
CA ALA A 234 7.64 -3.67 -6.65
C ALA A 234 7.13 -4.76 -7.62
N GLY A 235 7.05 -6.00 -7.16
CA GLY A 235 6.69 -7.18 -7.97
C GLY A 235 7.88 -7.97 -8.50
N ASP A 236 9.09 -7.41 -8.47
CA ASP A 236 10.30 -8.11 -8.90
C ASP A 236 10.65 -9.26 -7.96
N PHE A 237 11.30 -10.29 -8.50
CA PHE A 237 11.99 -11.27 -7.68
C PHE A 237 13.26 -10.70 -7.08
N VAL A 238 13.60 -11.13 -5.88
CA VAL A 238 14.91 -10.90 -5.24
C VAL A 238 15.54 -12.24 -4.94
N PHE A 239 16.84 -12.39 -5.27
CA PHE A 239 17.60 -13.63 -5.12
C PHE A 239 18.76 -13.44 -4.15
N TYR A 240 18.81 -14.30 -3.11
CA TYR A 240 19.81 -14.26 -2.04
C TYR A 240 20.85 -15.36 -2.19
N GLY A 241 22.08 -15.03 -1.86
CA GLY A 241 23.23 -15.91 -1.94
C GLY A 241 24.40 -15.29 -2.70
N SER A 242 25.35 -16.12 -3.13
CA SER A 242 26.54 -15.67 -3.89
C SER A 242 26.45 -15.94 -5.41
N GLY A 243 25.31 -16.47 -5.88
CA GLY A 243 25.06 -16.73 -7.31
C GLY A 243 24.22 -17.97 -7.57
N PRO A 244 23.78 -18.20 -8.82
CA PRO A 244 22.79 -19.24 -9.14
C PRO A 244 23.35 -20.67 -9.21
N GLY A 245 24.66 -20.90 -9.08
CA GLY A 245 25.32 -22.13 -9.47
C GLY A 245 24.99 -23.39 -8.68
N SER A 246 24.51 -23.29 -7.43
CA SER A 246 24.16 -24.44 -6.58
C SER A 246 23.26 -24.03 -5.43
N ALA A 247 22.63 -24.99 -4.74
CA ALA A 247 21.86 -24.74 -3.54
C ALA A 247 22.68 -24.11 -2.39
N ALA A 248 24.00 -24.24 -2.40
CA ALA A 248 24.87 -23.58 -1.43
C ALA A 248 25.16 -22.11 -1.79
N THR A 249 24.89 -21.69 -3.02
CA THR A 249 25.17 -20.32 -3.52
C THR A 249 23.90 -19.55 -3.88
N SER A 250 22.79 -20.23 -4.15
CA SER A 250 21.46 -19.66 -4.37
C SER A 250 20.53 -20.18 -3.27
N VAL A 251 20.50 -19.49 -2.15
CA VAL A 251 19.98 -20.04 -0.89
C VAL A 251 18.53 -19.70 -0.63
N HIS A 252 18.04 -18.57 -1.17
CA HIS A 252 16.69 -18.11 -0.93
C HIS A 252 16.23 -17.10 -1.98
N MET A 253 14.92 -16.81 -2.01
CA MET A 253 14.34 -15.73 -2.79
C MET A 253 13.00 -15.24 -2.23
N GLY A 254 12.62 -14.05 -2.70
CA GLY A 254 11.35 -13.43 -2.36
C GLY A 254 10.81 -12.56 -3.49
N ILE A 255 9.75 -11.82 -3.17
CA ILE A 255 9.12 -10.83 -4.03
C ILE A 255 9.31 -9.46 -3.40
N VAL A 256 9.82 -8.50 -4.14
CA VAL A 256 9.97 -7.10 -3.70
C VAL A 256 8.57 -6.47 -3.60
N VAL A 257 8.25 -5.93 -2.43
CA VAL A 257 7.00 -5.21 -2.18
C VAL A 257 7.21 -3.72 -2.37
N GLN A 258 8.32 -3.21 -1.85
CA GLN A 258 8.65 -1.80 -1.90
C GLN A 258 10.16 -1.57 -1.89
N THR A 259 10.57 -0.53 -2.61
CA THR A 259 11.94 -0.02 -2.64
C THR A 259 11.93 1.46 -2.28
N TRP A 260 12.84 1.89 -1.41
CA TRP A 260 13.02 3.30 -1.05
C TRP A 260 14.23 3.90 -1.73
N GLY A 261 14.24 5.21 -1.92
CA GLY A 261 15.34 5.95 -2.57
C GLY A 261 16.70 5.86 -1.86
N ASN A 262 16.73 5.34 -0.64
CA ASN A 262 17.97 5.01 0.10
C ASN A 262 18.46 3.58 -0.16
N GLY A 263 17.81 2.81 -1.04
CA GLY A 263 18.13 1.42 -1.34
C GLY A 263 17.57 0.39 -0.35
N SER A 264 16.68 0.79 0.56
CA SER A 264 16.01 -0.19 1.41
C SER A 264 14.92 -0.93 0.65
N LEU A 265 14.73 -2.21 1.00
CA LEU A 265 13.74 -3.12 0.44
C LEU A 265 12.76 -3.62 1.51
N LEU A 266 11.53 -3.86 1.09
CA LEU A 266 10.56 -4.69 1.78
C LEU A 266 10.20 -5.86 0.86
N THR A 267 10.20 -7.08 1.38
CA THR A 267 9.93 -8.29 0.59
C THR A 267 8.84 -9.15 1.21
N ILE A 268 8.21 -10.00 0.40
CA ILE A 268 7.38 -11.13 0.85
C ILE A 268 8.07 -12.40 0.41
N GLU A 269 8.27 -13.33 1.34
CA GLU A 269 9.06 -14.53 1.15
C GLU A 269 8.29 -15.77 1.60
N GLY A 270 8.28 -16.79 0.77
CA GLY A 270 7.82 -18.13 1.11
C GLY A 270 8.95 -18.94 1.75
N ASP A 271 8.61 -20.03 2.42
CA ASP A 271 9.55 -20.91 3.14
C ASP A 271 10.37 -20.16 4.21
N SER A 272 9.73 -19.19 4.83
CA SER A 272 10.31 -18.29 5.80
C SER A 272 9.48 -18.32 7.08
N GLY A 273 10.12 -18.08 8.22
CA GLY A 273 9.39 -18.05 9.49
C GLY A 273 10.27 -17.55 10.64
N PRO A 274 9.67 -17.13 11.75
CA PRO A 274 10.44 -16.77 12.93
C PRO A 274 11.19 -18.01 13.41
N GLY A 275 12.50 -17.98 13.34
CA GLY A 275 13.45 -19.08 13.47
C GLY A 275 13.33 -20.06 14.65
N ASN A 276 12.31 -19.93 15.50
CA ASN A 276 12.01 -20.80 16.64
C ASN A 276 10.53 -21.27 16.69
N ALA A 277 9.71 -20.94 15.71
CA ALA A 277 8.28 -21.22 15.77
C ALA A 277 7.87 -22.62 15.30
N GLY A 278 8.81 -23.39 14.72
CA GLY A 278 8.58 -24.77 14.29
C GLY A 278 7.68 -24.93 13.06
N TYR A 279 7.32 -23.84 12.38
CA TYR A 279 6.59 -23.87 11.11
C TYR A 279 7.25 -22.92 10.11
N LEU A 280 7.03 -23.19 8.82
CA LEU A 280 7.39 -22.30 7.72
C LEU A 280 6.13 -21.66 7.16
N GLY A 281 6.24 -20.42 6.71
CA GLY A 281 5.11 -19.64 6.22
C GLY A 281 5.52 -18.67 5.12
N VAL A 282 4.57 -17.83 4.74
CA VAL A 282 4.82 -16.62 3.96
C VAL A 282 4.96 -15.46 4.93
N THR A 283 6.07 -14.75 4.88
CA THR A 283 6.41 -13.66 5.81
C THR A 283 6.77 -12.38 5.08
N VAL A 284 6.61 -11.26 5.76
CA VAL A 284 7.11 -9.95 5.30
C VAL A 284 8.44 -9.67 5.98
N ASN A 285 9.47 -9.36 5.20
CA ASN A 285 10.82 -9.11 5.67
C ASN A 285 11.28 -7.70 5.27
N GLY A 286 11.88 -6.99 6.21
CA GLY A 286 12.36 -5.63 6.01
C GLY A 286 11.64 -4.57 6.87
N PRO A 287 11.87 -3.27 6.60
CA PRO A 287 12.80 -2.76 5.57
C PRO A 287 14.27 -3.01 5.94
N PHE A 288 15.07 -3.42 4.97
CA PHE A 288 16.51 -3.60 5.10
C PHE A 288 17.27 -2.94 3.94
N LEU A 289 18.55 -2.60 4.14
CA LEU A 289 19.38 -2.01 3.08
C LEU A 289 19.95 -3.12 2.20
N ALA A 290 19.60 -3.14 0.93
CA ALA A 290 20.09 -4.12 -0.05
C ALA A 290 21.63 -4.14 -0.15
N SER A 291 22.29 -2.97 0.01
CA SER A 291 23.74 -2.83 -0.04
C SER A 291 24.48 -3.39 1.18
N HIS A 292 23.78 -3.76 2.25
CA HIS A 292 24.37 -4.26 3.50
C HIS A 292 24.11 -5.75 3.71
N SER A 293 23.83 -6.46 2.64
CA SER A 293 23.66 -7.91 2.66
C SER A 293 22.90 -8.38 3.89
N LEU A 294 21.63 -8.23 3.93
CA LEU A 294 20.99 -8.60 5.11
C LEU A 294 20.01 -9.60 4.84
N GLU A 295 19.92 -10.50 4.45
CA GLU A 295 18.80 -11.20 4.83
C GLU A 295 18.79 -12.59 4.43
N TYR A 296 18.42 -13.39 4.65
CA TYR A 296 18.37 -14.79 4.97
C TYR A 296 19.74 -15.26 5.50
N ASN A 297 19.92 -15.24 6.83
CA ASN A 297 21.16 -15.62 7.53
C ASN A 297 22.43 -14.82 7.16
N GLY A 298 22.28 -13.61 6.60
CA GLY A 298 23.38 -12.76 6.21
C GLY A 298 23.90 -12.96 4.78
N ASP A 299 23.16 -13.69 3.95
CA ASP A 299 23.50 -13.88 2.55
C ASP A 299 23.24 -12.60 1.73
N PRO A 300 24.16 -12.23 0.82
CA PRO A 300 23.97 -11.05 -0.04
C PRO A 300 22.90 -11.29 -1.10
N ILE A 301 22.36 -10.19 -1.63
CA ILE A 301 21.55 -10.25 -2.85
C ILE A 301 22.49 -10.39 -4.04
N TYR A 302 22.25 -11.36 -4.93
CA TYR A 302 23.04 -11.54 -6.14
C TYR A 302 22.29 -11.13 -7.43
N GLY A 303 21.02 -10.81 -7.37
CA GLY A 303 20.28 -10.28 -8.50
C GLY A 303 18.79 -10.13 -8.25
N TYR A 304 18.11 -9.54 -9.21
CA TYR A 304 16.65 -9.38 -9.23
C TYR A 304 16.11 -9.87 -10.57
N GLY A 305 14.80 -10.13 -10.63
CA GLY A 305 14.08 -10.49 -11.83
C GLY A 305 12.86 -9.63 -12.05
N GLU A 306 12.85 -8.79 -13.08
CA GLU A 306 11.72 -7.94 -13.46
C GLU A 306 10.84 -8.68 -14.47
N PRO A 307 9.51 -8.79 -14.24
CA PRO A 307 8.61 -9.39 -15.20
C PRO A 307 8.47 -8.51 -16.44
N LEU A 308 8.65 -9.10 -17.62
CA LEU A 308 8.34 -8.44 -18.90
C LEU A 308 6.86 -8.59 -19.23
N ASN A 309 6.23 -7.50 -19.66
CA ASN A 309 4.84 -7.44 -20.13
C ASN A 309 4.64 -8.12 -21.51
#